data_7baac592f0cee998a5f0398e3191a1a8
#
_entry.id   7baac592f0cee998a5f0398e3191a1a8
#
_cell.length_a   1.000
_cell.length_b   1.000
_cell.length_c   1.000
_cell.angle_alpha   90.00
_cell.angle_beta   90.00
_cell.angle_gamma   90.00
#
_symmetry.space_group_name_H-M   'P 1'
#
loop_
_entity.id
_entity.type
_entity.pdbx_description
1 polymer ?
#
loop_
_entity_poly.entity_id
_entity_poly.type
_entity_poly.pdbx_seq_one_letter_code
_entity_poly.pdbx_strand_id
1 'polypeptide(L)'
;QEGYAPDTVLRDVGTGNPDPARIPDPTAALARSTRPVLYGEPVIDPGLEAWARRWMTDQLPHDDVRITVTSGASDAIERLLAQALQRDDAVALEDPCFLSALHTVRTGGYRAVPVAVDAEGMTVDGLRAALEAGVRAVICTPRAHNPTGASLSVGRAASLRAVLEDHPYVLVIEDDHFSLLSRSPLHSVIGPAQRRWARIRSMSKFLGPDTCLAVTASDPDTADGLAVRLTPGTTWVSHILQRLTLALVTDDAVRADIERAAQHYAERNAAFARALTERGLPTTPGDGLNLWVPLPAPAAGVREELMRRGWLVREGDPFFLSPDHAGAFLRLTVHDLDDSSAAALADDMAVAAGTRRSSVRSGRIEA
;
A
#
# COMPACT_ATOMS: atom_id res chain seq x y z
N GLN A 1 -18.13 9.10 -2.70
CA GLN A 1 -18.97 8.91 -1.51
C GLN A 1 -20.41 8.91 -1.99
N GLU A 2 -20.95 7.75 -2.24
CA GLU A 2 -22.34 7.60 -2.61
C GLU A 2 -23.19 7.69 -1.35
N GLY A 3 -24.10 8.64 -1.34
CA GLY A 3 -25.22 8.98 -0.52
C GLY A 3 -25.66 8.02 0.59
N TYR A 4 -24.93 7.97 1.69
CA TYR A 4 -25.42 7.34 2.91
C TYR A 4 -26.10 8.40 3.78
N ALA A 5 -27.27 8.07 4.32
CA ALA A 5 -27.80 8.83 5.44
C ALA A 5 -26.81 8.64 6.62
N PRO A 6 -26.26 9.71 7.20
CA PRO A 6 -25.23 9.61 8.25
C PRO A 6 -25.66 8.75 9.46
N ASP A 7 -26.96 8.62 9.68
CA ASP A 7 -27.55 7.98 10.83
C ASP A 7 -27.67 6.45 10.73
N THR A 8 -27.33 5.86 9.55
CA THR A 8 -27.47 4.42 9.30
C THR A 8 -26.14 3.66 9.34
N VAL A 9 -25.02 4.36 9.28
CA VAL A 9 -23.68 3.76 9.33
C VAL A 9 -23.15 3.81 10.73
N LEU A 10 -22.98 2.64 11.35
CA LEU A 10 -22.37 2.49 12.67
C LEU A 10 -20.86 2.54 12.60
N ARG A 11 -20.25 1.90 11.59
CA ARG A 11 -18.81 1.77 11.42
C ARG A 11 -18.41 1.64 9.95
N ASP A 12 -17.38 2.39 9.54
CA ASP A 12 -16.72 2.22 8.25
C ASP A 12 -15.43 1.39 8.42
N VAL A 13 -15.48 0.14 7.95
CA VAL A 13 -14.36 -0.80 7.95
C VAL A 13 -13.76 -0.97 6.54
N GLY A 14 -14.07 -0.06 5.63
CA GLY A 14 -13.54 -0.05 4.25
C GLY A 14 -12.47 0.99 3.96
N THR A 15 -12.06 1.79 4.96
CA THR A 15 -11.25 3.01 4.74
C THR A 15 -9.84 2.76 4.26
N GLY A 16 -9.13 1.75 4.79
CA GLY A 16 -7.69 1.53 4.56
C GLY A 16 -6.79 2.58 5.20
N ASN A 17 -7.30 3.32 6.19
CA ASN A 17 -6.53 4.30 6.95
C ASN A 17 -5.81 3.66 8.14
N PRO A 18 -4.64 4.20 8.55
CA PRO A 18 -4.06 3.86 9.85
C PRO A 18 -4.95 4.33 11.00
N ASP A 19 -4.77 3.73 12.17
CA ASP A 19 -5.42 4.14 13.41
C ASP A 19 -4.86 5.49 13.89
N PRO A 20 -5.69 6.55 14.00
CA PRO A 20 -5.22 7.86 14.46
C PRO A 20 -4.55 7.83 15.84
N ALA A 21 -4.97 6.93 16.73
CA ALA A 21 -4.40 6.79 18.06
C ALA A 21 -2.99 6.20 18.06
N ARG A 22 -2.53 5.68 16.92
CA ARG A 22 -1.21 5.07 16.74
C ARG A 22 -0.29 5.87 15.82
N ILE A 23 -0.76 7.02 15.35
CA ILE A 23 0.08 7.99 14.64
C ILE A 23 0.86 8.78 15.70
N PRO A 24 2.20 8.87 15.59
CA PRO A 24 3.01 9.63 16.54
C PRO A 24 2.60 11.11 16.60
N ASP A 25 2.58 11.69 17.82
CA ASP A 25 2.33 13.13 18.01
C ASP A 25 3.48 13.97 17.41
N PRO A 26 3.24 14.80 16.42
CA PRO A 26 4.27 15.60 15.76
C PRO A 26 4.66 16.88 16.51
N THR A 27 3.95 17.25 17.59
CA THR A 27 4.02 18.61 18.20
C THR A 27 5.45 18.99 18.60
N ALA A 28 6.16 18.15 19.33
CA ALA A 28 7.51 18.44 19.80
C ALA A 28 8.53 18.48 18.63
N ALA A 29 8.35 17.65 17.62
CA ALA A 29 9.18 17.59 16.43
C ALA A 29 8.93 18.82 15.53
N LEU A 30 7.68 19.23 15.37
CA LEU A 30 7.30 20.40 14.57
C LEU A 30 7.93 21.70 15.10
N ALA A 31 7.96 21.90 16.42
CA ALA A 31 8.58 23.07 17.02
C ALA A 31 10.07 23.24 16.66
N ARG A 32 10.78 22.15 16.32
CA ARG A 32 12.18 22.14 15.90
C ARG A 32 12.38 22.22 14.39
N SER A 33 11.30 22.19 13.60
CA SER A 33 11.36 22.03 12.14
C SER A 33 11.21 23.35 11.35
N THR A 34 11.09 24.49 12.02
CA THR A 34 10.62 25.76 11.45
C THR A 34 11.71 26.68 10.88
N ARG A 35 12.99 26.28 10.81
CA ARG A 35 14.03 27.11 10.19
C ARG A 35 13.70 27.45 8.75
N PRO A 36 13.74 28.74 8.33
CA PRO A 36 13.54 29.12 6.94
C PRO A 36 14.57 28.46 6.00
N VAL A 37 14.13 28.16 4.77
CA VAL A 37 14.96 27.69 3.66
C VAL A 37 14.74 28.61 2.47
N LEU A 38 15.81 29.02 1.80
CA LEU A 38 15.78 29.94 0.67
C LEU A 38 16.09 29.22 -0.64
N TYR A 39 15.71 29.84 -1.75
CA TYR A 39 16.11 29.35 -3.07
C TYR A 39 17.64 29.30 -3.18
N GLY A 40 18.17 28.21 -3.77
CA GLY A 40 19.59 27.93 -3.87
C GLY A 40 20.15 27.05 -2.75
N GLU A 41 19.37 26.78 -1.68
CA GLU A 41 19.69 25.74 -0.72
C GLU A 41 19.38 24.34 -1.29
N PRO A 42 19.96 23.26 -0.76
CA PRO A 42 19.66 21.88 -1.19
C PRO A 42 18.17 21.57 -1.17
N VAL A 43 17.65 20.93 -2.20
CA VAL A 43 16.23 20.55 -2.32
C VAL A 43 15.80 19.47 -1.32
N ILE A 44 16.77 18.69 -0.82
CA ILE A 44 16.58 17.71 0.24
C ILE A 44 17.34 18.19 1.47
N ASP A 45 16.71 18.13 2.64
CA ASP A 45 17.41 18.37 3.91
C ASP A 45 18.56 17.39 4.06
N PRO A 46 19.82 17.84 4.27
CA PRO A 46 20.98 16.95 4.30
C PRO A 46 20.89 15.86 5.37
N GLY A 47 20.24 16.15 6.51
CA GLY A 47 20.03 15.17 7.57
C GLY A 47 19.06 14.07 7.14
N LEU A 48 17.97 14.47 6.46
CA LEU A 48 16.99 13.52 5.90
C LEU A 48 17.63 12.66 4.79
N GLU A 49 18.42 13.27 3.91
CA GLU A 49 19.12 12.53 2.85
C GLU A 49 20.06 11.48 3.43
N ALA A 50 20.88 11.85 4.41
CA ALA A 50 21.81 10.94 5.07
C ALA A 50 21.10 9.78 5.79
N TRP A 51 19.98 10.07 6.47
CA TRP A 51 19.15 9.05 7.09
C TRP A 51 18.50 8.16 6.04
N ALA A 52 17.88 8.74 5.03
CA ALA A 52 17.19 8.04 3.96
C ALA A 52 18.14 7.11 3.19
N ARG A 53 19.35 7.57 2.89
CA ARG A 53 20.37 6.75 2.22
C ARG A 53 20.64 5.46 2.99
N ARG A 54 20.86 5.53 4.31
CA ARG A 54 21.08 4.33 5.13
C ARG A 54 19.85 3.41 5.16
N TRP A 55 18.65 3.99 5.23
CA TRP A 55 17.41 3.22 5.30
C TRP A 55 17.01 2.58 3.98
N MET A 56 17.35 3.22 2.85
CA MET A 56 16.91 2.80 1.51
C MET A 56 17.86 1.82 0.84
N THR A 57 19.17 1.86 1.18
CA THR A 57 20.19 1.05 0.48
C THR A 57 20.26 -0.40 0.96
N ASP A 58 19.59 -0.73 2.07
CA ASP A 58 19.50 -2.12 2.51
C ASP A 58 18.93 -3.02 1.40
N GLN A 59 19.66 -4.12 1.11
CA GLN A 59 19.31 -5.09 0.07
C GLN A 59 19.27 -4.53 -1.38
N LEU A 60 19.88 -3.39 -1.66
CA LEU A 60 20.11 -2.92 -3.01
C LEU A 60 21.51 -3.35 -3.49
N PRO A 61 21.61 -4.04 -4.65
CA PRO A 61 22.89 -4.51 -5.16
C PRO A 61 23.63 -3.43 -6.00
N HIS A 62 23.48 -2.16 -5.65
CA HIS A 62 24.00 -1.00 -6.39
C HIS A 62 24.70 -0.03 -5.44
N ASP A 63 25.88 0.47 -5.84
CA ASP A 63 26.67 1.43 -5.06
C ASP A 63 26.28 2.90 -5.34
N ASP A 64 26.00 3.24 -6.61
CA ASP A 64 25.58 4.59 -7.00
C ASP A 64 24.07 4.76 -6.89
N VAL A 65 23.59 4.94 -5.67
CA VAL A 65 22.18 5.17 -5.34
C VAL A 65 21.94 6.66 -5.15
N ARG A 66 20.91 7.19 -5.81
CA ARG A 66 20.44 8.56 -5.63
C ARG A 66 19.17 8.58 -4.77
N ILE A 67 19.11 9.57 -3.88
CA ILE A 67 17.93 9.80 -3.03
C ILE A 67 17.14 10.98 -3.57
N THR A 68 15.81 10.80 -3.67
CA THR A 68 14.87 11.86 -4.05
C THR A 68 13.72 11.89 -3.05
N VAL A 69 13.13 13.05 -2.81
CA VAL A 69 11.96 13.24 -1.93
C VAL A 69 10.81 13.77 -2.76
N THR A 70 9.64 13.15 -2.61
CA THR A 70 8.40 13.48 -3.34
C THR A 70 7.23 13.67 -2.37
N SER A 71 6.13 14.25 -2.87
CA SER A 71 4.90 14.48 -2.10
C SER A 71 4.06 13.19 -1.97
N GLY A 72 4.69 12.14 -1.43
CA GLY A 72 4.10 10.82 -1.26
C GLY A 72 4.42 9.84 -2.40
N ALA A 73 4.10 8.55 -2.17
CA ALA A 73 4.43 7.47 -3.10
C ALA A 73 3.70 7.60 -4.45
N SER A 74 2.44 8.05 -4.45
CA SER A 74 1.68 8.25 -5.70
C SER A 74 2.28 9.33 -6.59
N ASP A 75 2.78 10.44 -6.00
CA ASP A 75 3.50 11.49 -6.72
C ASP A 75 4.83 10.94 -7.28
N ALA A 76 5.54 10.11 -6.52
CA ALA A 76 6.75 9.44 -7.00
C ALA A 76 6.46 8.54 -8.20
N ILE A 77 5.45 7.67 -8.12
CA ILE A 77 5.07 6.76 -9.21
C ILE A 77 4.69 7.54 -10.47
N GLU A 78 3.84 8.57 -10.33
CA GLU A 78 3.42 9.42 -11.46
C GLU A 78 4.64 10.01 -12.18
N ARG A 79 5.55 10.63 -11.45
CA ARG A 79 6.73 11.30 -12.01
C ARG A 79 7.73 10.30 -12.59
N LEU A 80 7.92 9.14 -11.95
CA LEU A 80 8.77 8.07 -12.46
C LEU A 80 8.27 7.52 -13.80
N LEU A 81 6.96 7.30 -13.92
CA LEU A 81 6.38 6.89 -15.20
C LEU A 81 6.50 8.02 -16.26
N ALA A 82 6.15 9.25 -15.89
CA ALA A 82 6.14 10.37 -16.80
C ALA A 82 7.53 10.77 -17.34
N GLN A 83 8.61 10.48 -16.59
CA GLN A 83 9.98 10.73 -17.10
C GLN A 83 10.49 9.61 -18.00
N ALA A 84 9.96 8.38 -17.87
CA ALA A 84 10.47 7.19 -18.53
C ALA A 84 9.63 6.74 -19.73
N LEU A 85 8.35 7.09 -19.76
CA LEU A 85 7.36 6.53 -20.68
C LEU A 85 6.73 7.60 -21.57
N GLN A 86 6.25 7.13 -22.71
CA GLN A 86 5.39 7.89 -23.62
C GLN A 86 3.95 7.40 -23.50
N ARG A 87 3.01 8.20 -24.02
CA ARG A 87 1.60 7.80 -24.12
C ARG A 87 1.48 6.47 -24.85
N ASP A 88 0.55 5.62 -24.39
CA ASP A 88 0.28 4.28 -24.89
C ASP A 88 1.36 3.21 -24.57
N ASP A 89 2.48 3.60 -23.93
CA ASP A 89 3.41 2.61 -23.39
C ASP A 89 2.74 1.71 -22.37
N ALA A 90 3.16 0.45 -22.31
CA ALA A 90 2.59 -0.54 -21.43
C ALA A 90 3.31 -0.59 -20.08
N VAL A 91 2.53 -0.68 -19.00
CA VAL A 91 2.99 -0.81 -17.62
C VAL A 91 2.41 -2.08 -17.02
N ALA A 92 3.27 -2.97 -16.53
CA ALA A 92 2.85 -4.13 -15.76
C ALA A 92 2.41 -3.71 -14.35
N LEU A 93 1.19 -4.08 -13.99
CA LEU A 93 0.61 -3.86 -12.67
C LEU A 93 0.14 -5.19 -12.07
N GLU A 94 0.31 -5.33 -10.78
CA GLU A 94 -0.30 -6.41 -10.00
C GLU A 94 -1.82 -6.40 -10.17
N ASP A 95 -2.45 -7.59 -10.26
CA ASP A 95 -3.89 -7.75 -10.39
C ASP A 95 -4.40 -8.79 -9.37
N PRO A 96 -5.07 -8.37 -8.29
CA PRO A 96 -5.53 -7.00 -7.99
C PRO A 96 -4.38 -6.05 -7.63
N CYS A 97 -4.61 -4.72 -7.69
CA CYS A 97 -3.61 -3.71 -7.36
C CYS A 97 -4.17 -2.56 -6.51
N PHE A 98 -3.27 -1.75 -5.98
CA PHE A 98 -3.63 -0.51 -5.30
C PHE A 98 -4.27 0.49 -6.28
N LEU A 99 -5.44 1.01 -5.90
CA LEU A 99 -6.27 1.86 -6.78
C LEU A 99 -5.53 3.11 -7.29
N SER A 100 -4.66 3.71 -6.46
CA SER A 100 -3.90 4.89 -6.86
C SER A 100 -2.90 4.57 -7.98
N ALA A 101 -2.22 3.42 -7.94
CA ALA A 101 -1.31 3.00 -8.99
C ALA A 101 -2.06 2.79 -10.32
N LEU A 102 -3.20 2.10 -10.29
CA LEU A 102 -4.05 1.92 -11.46
C LEU A 102 -4.55 3.26 -12.02
N HIS A 103 -5.01 4.16 -11.14
CA HIS A 103 -5.44 5.49 -11.54
C HIS A 103 -4.31 6.29 -12.19
N THR A 104 -3.12 6.28 -11.60
CA THR A 104 -1.93 6.96 -12.13
C THR A 104 -1.56 6.46 -13.54
N VAL A 105 -1.57 5.12 -13.74
CA VAL A 105 -1.27 4.54 -15.06
C VAL A 105 -2.32 4.98 -16.09
N ARG A 106 -3.61 4.92 -15.76
CA ARG A 106 -4.69 5.31 -16.67
C ARG A 106 -4.70 6.79 -16.99
N THR A 107 -4.55 7.66 -15.99
CA THR A 107 -4.55 9.13 -16.19
C THR A 107 -3.30 9.61 -16.91
N GLY A 108 -2.16 8.93 -16.74
CA GLY A 108 -0.93 9.18 -17.52
C GLY A 108 -1.05 8.80 -19.00
N GLY A 109 -2.15 8.11 -19.37
CA GLY A 109 -2.37 7.63 -20.75
C GLY A 109 -1.56 6.38 -21.09
N TYR A 110 -1.14 5.61 -20.08
CA TYR A 110 -0.43 4.35 -20.27
C TYR A 110 -1.41 3.17 -20.30
N ARG A 111 -0.99 2.07 -20.90
CA ARG A 111 -1.75 0.84 -20.99
C ARG A 111 -1.37 -0.08 -19.82
N ALA A 112 -2.30 -0.35 -18.93
CA ALA A 112 -2.09 -1.30 -17.85
C ALA A 112 -2.11 -2.74 -18.37
N VAL A 113 -1.11 -3.53 -18.01
CA VAL A 113 -1.00 -4.98 -18.29
C VAL A 113 -1.07 -5.72 -16.97
N PRO A 114 -2.09 -6.56 -16.75
CA PRO A 114 -2.28 -7.25 -15.49
C PRO A 114 -1.22 -8.33 -15.27
N VAL A 115 -0.70 -8.41 -14.06
CA VAL A 115 0.15 -9.50 -13.56
C VAL A 115 -0.51 -10.10 -12.33
N ALA A 116 -0.89 -11.36 -12.39
CA ALA A 116 -1.59 -12.03 -11.32
C ALA A 116 -0.80 -12.00 -9.99
N VAL A 117 -1.54 -11.91 -8.88
CA VAL A 117 -1.02 -11.95 -7.51
C VAL A 117 -1.56 -13.19 -6.80
N ASP A 118 -0.69 -13.92 -6.15
CA ASP A 118 -1.03 -15.03 -5.26
C ASP A 118 -0.60 -14.74 -3.80
N ALA A 119 -0.56 -15.76 -2.95
CA ALA A 119 -0.18 -15.60 -1.55
C ALA A 119 1.27 -15.11 -1.33
N GLU A 120 2.15 -15.25 -2.34
CA GLU A 120 3.53 -14.77 -2.33
C GLU A 120 3.73 -13.50 -3.17
N GLY A 121 2.67 -12.77 -3.50
CA GLY A 121 2.72 -11.53 -4.30
C GLY A 121 2.71 -11.77 -5.81
N MET A 122 3.34 -10.89 -6.58
CA MET A 122 3.43 -10.96 -8.04
C MET A 122 3.90 -12.33 -8.53
N THR A 123 3.19 -12.91 -9.52
CA THR A 123 3.55 -14.22 -10.07
C THR A 123 4.64 -14.11 -11.14
N VAL A 124 5.51 -15.12 -11.20
CA VAL A 124 6.65 -15.19 -12.14
C VAL A 124 6.16 -15.30 -13.58
N ASP A 125 5.17 -16.17 -13.82
CA ASP A 125 4.65 -16.39 -15.18
C ASP A 125 3.87 -15.19 -15.69
N GLY A 126 3.13 -14.50 -14.80
CA GLY A 126 2.46 -13.25 -15.15
C GLY A 126 3.45 -12.14 -15.52
N LEU A 127 4.56 -11.99 -14.76
CA LEU A 127 5.60 -11.03 -15.09
C LEU A 127 6.26 -11.37 -16.43
N ARG A 128 6.59 -12.65 -16.69
CA ARG A 128 7.17 -13.08 -17.96
C ARG A 128 6.26 -12.73 -19.13
N ALA A 129 4.98 -13.05 -19.04
CA ALA A 129 4.00 -12.74 -20.07
C ALA A 129 3.88 -11.21 -20.32
N ALA A 130 3.92 -10.39 -19.26
CA ALA A 130 3.89 -8.95 -19.39
C ALA A 130 5.15 -8.40 -20.10
N LEU A 131 6.33 -8.93 -19.76
CA LEU A 131 7.59 -8.55 -20.43
C LEU A 131 7.61 -8.97 -21.92
N GLU A 132 7.12 -10.17 -22.23
CA GLU A 132 6.93 -10.63 -23.62
C GLU A 132 5.93 -9.74 -24.39
N ALA A 133 4.92 -9.21 -23.72
CA ALA A 133 3.98 -8.24 -24.28
C ALA A 133 4.57 -6.82 -24.45
N GLY A 134 5.83 -6.60 -24.08
CA GLY A 134 6.59 -5.39 -24.32
C GLY A 134 6.30 -4.26 -23.32
N VAL A 135 6.04 -4.58 -22.05
CA VAL A 135 5.92 -3.55 -21.02
C VAL A 135 7.22 -2.76 -20.86
N ARG A 136 7.09 -1.47 -20.59
CA ARG A 136 8.20 -0.55 -20.41
C ARG A 136 8.50 -0.24 -18.95
N ALA A 137 7.53 -0.50 -18.06
CA ALA A 137 7.69 -0.41 -16.63
C ALA A 137 6.94 -1.54 -15.91
N VAL A 138 7.40 -1.88 -14.72
CA VAL A 138 6.80 -2.83 -13.78
C VAL A 138 6.64 -2.12 -12.44
N ILE A 139 5.44 -2.14 -11.87
CA ILE A 139 5.20 -1.68 -10.50
C ILE A 139 4.92 -2.91 -9.65
N CYS A 140 5.75 -3.13 -8.64
CA CYS A 140 5.68 -4.27 -7.74
C CYS A 140 5.63 -3.80 -6.30
N THR A 141 4.71 -4.37 -5.51
CA THR A 141 4.60 -4.14 -4.07
C THR A 141 5.27 -5.32 -3.34
N PRO A 142 6.50 -5.19 -2.84
CA PRO A 142 7.28 -6.33 -2.37
C PRO A 142 6.78 -6.93 -1.06
N ARG A 143 6.00 -6.17 -0.28
CA ARG A 143 5.39 -6.62 0.98
C ARG A 143 4.16 -5.82 1.35
N ALA A 144 3.30 -6.40 2.20
CA ALA A 144 2.05 -5.79 2.63
C ALA A 144 1.21 -5.27 1.45
N HIS A 145 1.12 -6.07 0.39
CA HIS A 145 0.43 -5.72 -0.85
C HIS A 145 -1.02 -5.29 -0.59
N ASN A 146 -1.43 -4.15 -1.09
CA ASN A 146 -2.79 -3.68 -1.01
C ASN A 146 -3.54 -3.99 -2.32
N PRO A 147 -4.57 -4.88 -2.32
CA PRO A 147 -5.41 -5.20 -1.17
C PRO A 147 -5.10 -6.53 -0.45
N THR A 148 -4.28 -7.40 -0.98
CA THR A 148 -4.22 -8.82 -0.58
C THR A 148 -3.46 -9.09 0.73
N GLY A 149 -2.57 -8.20 1.14
CA GLY A 149 -1.65 -8.40 2.25
C GLY A 149 -0.50 -9.37 1.95
N ALA A 150 -0.33 -9.78 0.70
CA ALA A 150 0.76 -10.66 0.28
C ALA A 150 2.12 -9.98 0.43
N SER A 151 3.16 -10.79 0.63
CA SER A 151 4.56 -10.35 0.68
C SER A 151 5.41 -11.36 -0.07
N LEU A 152 6.39 -10.89 -0.84
CA LEU A 152 7.29 -11.75 -1.59
C LEU A 152 8.09 -12.65 -0.65
N SER A 153 8.17 -13.94 -0.97
CA SER A 153 9.15 -14.83 -0.35
C SER A 153 10.54 -14.61 -0.96
N VAL A 154 11.58 -15.10 -0.28
CA VAL A 154 12.96 -15.11 -0.81
C VAL A 154 13.02 -15.77 -2.18
N GLY A 155 12.34 -16.93 -2.33
CA GLY A 155 12.30 -17.69 -3.58
C GLY A 155 11.58 -16.95 -4.68
N ARG A 156 10.40 -16.35 -4.37
CA ARG A 156 9.63 -15.58 -5.34
C ARG A 156 10.41 -14.36 -5.84
N ALA A 157 11.00 -13.57 -4.93
CA ALA A 157 11.81 -12.42 -5.31
C ALA A 157 13.03 -12.83 -6.18
N ALA A 158 13.70 -13.94 -5.86
CA ALA A 158 14.80 -14.46 -6.68
C ALA A 158 14.33 -14.84 -8.09
N SER A 159 13.20 -15.52 -8.21
CA SER A 159 12.63 -15.92 -9.51
C SER A 159 12.19 -14.71 -10.35
N LEU A 160 11.59 -13.68 -9.72
CA LEU A 160 11.23 -12.43 -10.41
C LEU A 160 12.48 -11.68 -10.90
N ARG A 161 13.56 -11.60 -10.09
CA ARG A 161 14.84 -11.03 -10.53
C ARG A 161 15.42 -11.76 -11.73
N ALA A 162 15.41 -13.10 -11.71
CA ALA A 162 15.92 -13.88 -12.83
C ALA A 162 15.18 -13.60 -14.14
N VAL A 163 13.86 -13.38 -14.11
CA VAL A 163 13.09 -12.98 -15.29
C VAL A 163 13.45 -11.54 -15.74
N LEU A 164 13.72 -10.63 -14.80
CA LEU A 164 14.08 -9.25 -15.10
C LEU A 164 15.51 -9.09 -15.64
N GLU A 165 16.42 -10.06 -15.41
CA GLU A 165 17.81 -10.00 -15.89
C GLU A 165 17.93 -9.84 -17.41
N ASP A 166 17.00 -10.43 -18.17
CA ASP A 166 16.93 -10.30 -19.62
C ASP A 166 16.32 -8.96 -20.10
N HIS A 167 15.83 -8.13 -19.16
CA HIS A 167 15.13 -6.88 -19.41
C HIS A 167 15.71 -5.68 -18.61
N PRO A 168 17.03 -5.41 -18.68
CA PRO A 168 17.70 -4.48 -17.77
C PRO A 168 17.24 -3.02 -17.88
N TYR A 169 16.62 -2.63 -18.99
CA TYR A 169 16.14 -1.27 -19.27
C TYR A 169 14.64 -1.07 -19.04
N VAL A 170 13.90 -2.09 -18.67
CA VAL A 170 12.52 -1.93 -18.15
C VAL A 170 12.61 -1.22 -16.81
N LEU A 171 11.83 -0.15 -16.62
CA LEU A 171 11.81 0.56 -15.34
C LEU A 171 11.11 -0.30 -14.27
N VAL A 172 11.85 -0.75 -13.26
CA VAL A 172 11.30 -1.49 -12.13
C VAL A 172 11.04 -0.53 -10.97
N ILE A 173 9.79 -0.40 -10.54
CA ILE A 173 9.37 0.42 -9.41
C ILE A 173 8.92 -0.51 -8.28
N GLU A 174 9.64 -0.51 -7.16
CA GLU A 174 9.21 -1.14 -5.90
C GLU A 174 8.44 -0.12 -5.05
N ASP A 175 7.15 -0.35 -4.83
CA ASP A 175 6.32 0.45 -3.92
C ASP A 175 6.26 -0.23 -2.53
N ASP A 176 7.25 0.06 -1.68
CA ASP A 176 7.29 -0.38 -0.28
C ASP A 176 6.52 0.61 0.62
N HIS A 177 5.23 0.79 0.32
CA HIS A 177 4.38 1.81 0.94
C HIS A 177 4.09 1.58 2.43
N PHE A 178 4.16 0.33 2.90
CA PHE A 178 3.88 -0.02 4.30
C PHE A 178 5.14 0.00 5.17
N SER A 179 6.28 -0.28 4.58
CA SER A 179 7.65 -0.09 5.09
C SER A 179 7.87 -0.45 6.57
N LEU A 180 8.00 0.51 7.49
CA LEU A 180 8.26 0.27 8.92
C LEU A 180 7.11 -0.41 9.68
N LEU A 181 5.91 -0.43 9.13
CA LEU A 181 4.78 -1.14 9.73
C LEU A 181 4.68 -2.61 9.27
N SER A 182 5.43 -3.01 8.24
CA SER A 182 5.43 -4.38 7.77
C SER A 182 6.14 -5.31 8.76
N ARG A 183 5.53 -6.45 9.05
CA ARG A 183 6.14 -7.55 9.83
C ARG A 183 6.90 -8.53 8.94
N SER A 184 6.72 -8.43 7.64
CA SER A 184 7.43 -9.24 6.66
C SER A 184 8.77 -8.60 6.29
N PRO A 185 9.84 -9.40 6.12
CA PRO A 185 11.09 -8.88 5.59
C PRO A 185 10.90 -8.39 4.15
N LEU A 186 11.66 -7.36 3.78
CA LEU A 186 11.70 -6.90 2.39
C LEU A 186 12.55 -7.88 1.57
N HIS A 187 12.00 -8.40 0.48
CA HIS A 187 12.72 -9.14 -0.55
C HIS A 187 12.63 -8.41 -1.88
N SER A 188 13.74 -7.77 -2.26
CA SER A 188 13.82 -6.92 -3.45
C SER A 188 13.73 -7.72 -4.74
N VAL A 189 13.03 -7.17 -5.75
CA VAL A 189 13.07 -7.64 -7.14
C VAL A 189 14.10 -6.90 -7.99
N ILE A 190 14.71 -5.82 -7.44
CA ILE A 190 15.80 -5.08 -8.10
C ILE A 190 17.06 -5.91 -8.00
N GLY A 191 17.51 -6.44 -9.13
CA GLY A 191 18.73 -7.23 -9.25
C GLY A 191 19.92 -6.42 -9.74
N PRO A 192 21.16 -6.97 -9.68
CA PRO A 192 22.38 -6.26 -10.11
C PRO A 192 22.40 -5.93 -11.61
N ALA A 193 21.65 -6.66 -12.43
CA ALA A 193 21.55 -6.40 -13.87
C ALA A 193 20.61 -5.20 -14.18
N GLN A 194 19.72 -4.83 -13.24
CA GLN A 194 18.70 -3.80 -13.50
C GLN A 194 19.36 -2.42 -13.63
N ARG A 195 19.17 -1.75 -14.78
CA ARG A 195 19.73 -0.43 -15.11
C ARG A 195 18.77 0.72 -14.83
N ARG A 196 17.46 0.46 -14.84
CA ARG A 196 16.41 1.44 -14.61
C ARG A 196 15.52 0.96 -13.48
N TRP A 197 15.62 1.60 -12.34
CA TRP A 197 14.89 1.16 -11.16
C TRP A 197 14.63 2.30 -10.15
N ALA A 198 13.59 2.12 -9.35
CA ALA A 198 13.30 2.95 -8.20
C ALA A 198 12.68 2.13 -7.08
N ARG A 199 13.07 2.37 -5.84
CA ARG A 199 12.40 1.91 -4.62
C ARG A 199 11.79 3.09 -3.91
N ILE A 200 10.49 3.04 -3.63
CA ILE A 200 9.73 4.09 -2.96
C ILE A 200 9.36 3.61 -1.56
N ARG A 201 9.57 4.46 -0.55
CA ARG A 201 9.05 4.26 0.81
C ARG A 201 8.26 5.47 1.26
N SER A 202 6.97 5.24 1.54
CA SER A 202 6.04 6.27 2.01
C SER A 202 6.10 6.43 3.53
N MET A 203 5.96 7.66 4.01
CA MET A 203 5.82 7.98 5.44
C MET A 203 4.36 7.93 5.89
N SER A 204 3.40 7.99 4.96
CA SER A 204 1.98 8.22 5.26
C SER A 204 1.30 7.16 6.12
N LYS A 205 1.82 5.91 6.13
CA LYS A 205 1.18 4.84 6.90
C LYS A 205 1.59 4.83 8.36
N PHE A 206 2.81 5.26 8.68
CA PHE A 206 3.33 5.24 10.05
C PHE A 206 3.49 6.64 10.69
N LEU A 207 3.55 7.73 9.90
CA LEU A 207 3.52 9.11 10.41
C LEU A 207 2.21 9.84 10.13
N GLY A 208 1.23 9.15 9.53
CA GLY A 208 -0.05 9.72 9.15
C GLY A 208 -0.09 10.23 7.70
N PRO A 209 -1.27 10.16 7.05
CA PRO A 209 -1.46 10.53 5.64
C PRO A 209 -1.07 11.98 5.34
N ASP A 210 -1.27 12.90 6.29
CA ASP A 210 -1.00 14.33 6.13
C ASP A 210 0.50 14.67 6.06
N THR A 211 1.38 13.75 6.49
CA THR A 211 2.83 13.90 6.30
C THR A 211 3.19 14.02 4.82
N CYS A 212 2.45 13.35 3.95
CA CYS A 212 2.50 13.47 2.48
C CYS A 212 3.94 13.52 1.93
N LEU A 213 4.81 12.62 2.40
CA LEU A 213 6.22 12.53 2.03
C LEU A 213 6.59 11.09 1.70
N ALA A 214 7.34 10.91 0.62
CA ALA A 214 7.99 9.65 0.30
C ALA A 214 9.46 9.88 -0.06
N VAL A 215 10.28 8.88 0.26
CA VAL A 215 11.67 8.81 -0.14
C VAL A 215 11.79 7.79 -1.26
N THR A 216 12.51 8.16 -2.31
CA THR A 216 12.82 7.29 -3.45
C THR A 216 14.32 7.09 -3.53
N ALA A 217 14.77 5.84 -3.58
CA ALA A 217 16.12 5.47 -3.99
C ALA A 217 16.06 4.96 -5.42
N SER A 218 16.96 5.42 -6.28
CA SER A 218 16.97 5.01 -7.69
C SER A 218 18.39 5.01 -8.29
N ASP A 219 18.52 4.42 -9.47
CA ASP A 219 19.69 4.61 -10.31
C ASP A 219 19.85 6.08 -10.71
N PRO A 220 21.08 6.52 -11.11
CA PRO A 220 21.35 7.92 -11.45
C PRO A 220 20.49 8.48 -12.56
N ASP A 221 20.29 7.74 -13.66
CA ASP A 221 19.53 8.23 -14.84
C ASP A 221 18.05 8.43 -14.45
N THR A 222 17.49 7.50 -13.67
CA THR A 222 16.13 7.59 -13.16
C THR A 222 15.98 8.77 -12.19
N ALA A 223 16.97 9.02 -11.31
CA ALA A 223 16.97 10.17 -10.41
C ALA A 223 17.04 11.50 -11.15
N ASP A 224 17.90 11.62 -12.16
CA ASP A 224 18.05 12.82 -12.98
C ASP A 224 16.73 13.14 -13.74
N GLY A 225 16.11 12.11 -14.32
CA GLY A 225 14.80 12.25 -14.96
C GLY A 225 13.71 12.69 -13.96
N LEU A 226 13.72 12.14 -12.74
CA LEU A 226 12.78 12.52 -11.69
C LEU A 226 13.01 13.98 -11.24
N ALA A 227 14.27 14.42 -11.09
CA ALA A 227 14.62 15.79 -10.73
C ALA A 227 14.10 16.81 -11.77
N VAL A 228 14.22 16.49 -13.07
CA VAL A 228 13.66 17.31 -14.16
C VAL A 228 12.14 17.46 -14.03
N ARG A 229 11.45 16.41 -13.61
CA ARG A 229 9.98 16.44 -13.41
C ARG A 229 9.53 17.18 -12.15
N LEU A 230 10.39 17.28 -11.14
CA LEU A 230 10.11 18.07 -9.93
C LEU A 230 10.22 19.58 -10.19
N THR A 231 11.19 20.00 -11.01
CA THR A 231 11.54 21.40 -11.23
C THR A 231 10.38 22.33 -11.69
N PRO A 232 9.46 21.94 -12.62
CA PRO A 232 8.40 22.80 -13.09
C PRO A 232 7.25 23.01 -12.09
N GLY A 233 7.15 22.17 -11.08
CA GLY A 233 6.08 22.21 -10.08
C GLY A 233 6.52 22.84 -8.76
N THR A 234 6.44 22.05 -7.71
CA THR A 234 7.06 22.38 -6.42
C THR A 234 8.52 21.95 -6.48
N THR A 235 9.44 22.89 -6.50
CA THR A 235 10.88 22.63 -6.62
C THR A 235 11.39 21.61 -5.58
N TRP A 236 10.75 21.58 -4.41
CA TRP A 236 11.00 20.60 -3.32
C TRP A 236 9.74 20.36 -2.48
N VAL A 237 9.68 19.24 -1.79
CA VAL A 237 8.75 19.04 -0.68
C VAL A 237 9.15 19.97 0.46
N SER A 238 8.19 20.60 1.12
CA SER A 238 8.47 21.55 2.22
C SER A 238 9.54 21.01 3.19
N HIS A 239 10.56 21.81 3.43
CA HIS A 239 11.62 21.47 4.40
C HIS A 239 11.10 21.37 5.84
N ILE A 240 9.95 21.98 6.14
CA ILE A 240 9.26 21.78 7.42
C ILE A 240 8.86 20.30 7.53
N LEU A 241 8.22 19.74 6.49
CA LEU A 241 7.84 18.32 6.47
C LEU A 241 9.05 17.40 6.44
N GLN A 242 10.09 17.75 5.70
CA GLN A 242 11.33 16.97 5.64
C GLN A 242 12.00 16.86 7.02
N ARG A 243 12.13 17.99 7.74
CA ARG A 243 12.73 18.03 9.09
C ARG A 243 11.84 17.41 10.14
N LEU A 244 10.53 17.61 10.03
CA LEU A 244 9.54 16.94 10.88
C LEU A 244 9.67 15.42 10.74
N THR A 245 9.71 14.93 9.51
CA THR A 245 9.92 13.50 9.22
C THR A 245 11.22 13.02 9.83
N LEU A 246 12.34 13.69 9.58
CA LEU A 246 13.63 13.33 10.15
C LEU A 246 13.59 13.26 11.67
N ALA A 247 13.03 14.29 12.32
CA ALA A 247 12.95 14.35 13.78
C ALA A 247 12.13 13.19 14.36
N LEU A 248 11.02 12.80 13.69
CA LEU A 248 10.18 11.67 14.12
C LEU A 248 10.87 10.32 13.90
N VAL A 249 11.43 10.07 12.72
CA VAL A 249 12.04 8.75 12.41
C VAL A 249 13.37 8.50 13.11
N THR A 250 13.99 9.54 13.66
CA THR A 250 15.23 9.43 14.47
C THR A 250 14.99 9.42 15.97
N ASP A 251 13.77 9.65 16.42
CA ASP A 251 13.39 9.58 17.83
C ASP A 251 13.11 8.12 18.23
N ASP A 252 13.80 7.65 19.26
CA ASP A 252 13.70 6.26 19.73
C ASP A 252 12.31 5.91 20.27
N ALA A 253 11.63 6.87 20.94
CA ALA A 253 10.28 6.66 21.45
C ALA A 253 9.28 6.53 20.29
N VAL A 254 9.39 7.39 19.26
CA VAL A 254 8.56 7.32 18.05
C VAL A 254 8.77 5.99 17.31
N ARG A 255 10.03 5.53 17.19
CA ARG A 255 10.31 4.22 16.57
C ARG A 255 9.69 3.07 17.32
N ALA A 256 9.72 3.11 18.66
CA ALA A 256 9.05 2.13 19.51
C ALA A 256 7.51 2.18 19.36
N ASP A 257 6.92 3.38 19.16
CA ASP A 257 5.49 3.53 18.88
C ASP A 257 5.11 2.91 17.53
N ILE A 258 5.90 3.14 16.49
CA ILE A 258 5.70 2.54 15.17
C ILE A 258 5.77 1.01 15.25
N GLU A 259 6.73 0.45 15.98
CA GLU A 259 6.83 -1.01 16.18
C GLU A 259 5.62 -1.57 16.93
N ARG A 260 5.12 -0.86 17.96
CA ARG A 260 3.88 -1.24 18.67
C ARG A 260 2.65 -1.17 17.75
N ALA A 261 2.59 -0.17 16.85
CA ALA A 261 1.53 -0.08 15.85
C ALA A 261 1.57 -1.25 14.87
N ALA A 262 2.77 -1.60 14.37
CA ALA A 262 2.98 -2.75 13.49
C ALA A 262 2.50 -4.07 14.13
N GLN A 263 2.86 -4.30 15.39
CA GLN A 263 2.44 -5.47 16.15
C GLN A 263 0.90 -5.49 16.32
N HIS A 264 0.32 -4.35 16.70
CA HIS A 264 -1.12 -4.24 16.86
C HIS A 264 -1.90 -4.57 15.59
N TYR A 265 -1.50 -4.02 14.44
CA TYR A 265 -2.17 -4.31 13.17
C TYR A 265 -2.11 -5.79 12.83
N ALA A 266 -0.95 -6.41 12.97
CA ALA A 266 -0.78 -7.85 12.72
C ALA A 266 -1.66 -8.71 13.65
N GLU A 267 -1.69 -8.39 14.96
CA GLU A 267 -2.50 -9.12 15.94
C GLU A 267 -4.01 -8.98 15.67
N ARG A 268 -4.49 -7.77 15.36
CA ARG A 268 -5.92 -7.52 15.05
C ARG A 268 -6.34 -8.23 13.78
N ASN A 269 -5.55 -8.16 12.72
CA ASN A 269 -5.80 -8.87 11.47
C ASN A 269 -5.84 -10.40 11.69
N ALA A 270 -4.87 -10.95 12.42
CA ALA A 270 -4.83 -12.38 12.71
C ALA A 270 -6.02 -12.85 13.56
N ALA A 271 -6.40 -12.08 14.56
CA ALA A 271 -7.56 -12.39 15.41
C ALA A 271 -8.86 -12.38 14.59
N PHE A 272 -9.06 -11.37 13.76
CA PHE A 272 -10.27 -11.25 12.95
C PHE A 272 -10.33 -12.32 11.85
N ALA A 273 -9.22 -12.65 11.20
CA ALA A 273 -9.14 -13.74 10.22
C ALA A 273 -9.52 -15.10 10.83
N ARG A 274 -9.07 -15.38 12.08
CA ARG A 274 -9.50 -16.58 12.81
C ARG A 274 -11.00 -16.55 13.07
N ALA A 275 -11.54 -15.42 13.54
CA ALA A 275 -12.97 -15.29 13.81
C ALA A 275 -13.84 -15.52 12.59
N LEU A 276 -13.40 -15.08 11.41
CA LEU A 276 -14.06 -15.35 10.12
C LEU A 276 -13.97 -16.82 9.73
N THR A 277 -12.79 -17.43 9.86
CA THR A 277 -12.57 -18.85 9.51
C THR A 277 -13.45 -19.77 10.38
N GLU A 278 -13.55 -19.50 11.68
CA GLU A 278 -14.44 -20.22 12.59
C GLU A 278 -15.93 -20.11 12.22
N ARG A 279 -16.29 -19.11 11.44
CA ARG A 279 -17.66 -18.85 10.94
C ARG A 279 -17.90 -19.32 9.50
N GLY A 280 -16.95 -20.07 8.94
CA GLY A 280 -17.06 -20.62 7.59
C GLY A 280 -16.67 -19.66 6.47
N LEU A 281 -15.91 -18.62 6.79
CA LEU A 281 -15.28 -17.69 5.84
C LEU A 281 -13.76 -17.83 5.93
N PRO A 282 -13.14 -18.83 5.26
CA PRO A 282 -11.71 -19.06 5.33
C PRO A 282 -10.94 -17.81 4.90
N THR A 283 -10.21 -17.20 5.83
CA THR A 283 -9.47 -15.96 5.62
C THR A 283 -8.05 -16.12 6.13
N THR A 284 -7.08 -15.82 5.28
CA THR A 284 -5.67 -15.80 5.66
C THR A 284 -5.29 -14.38 6.07
N PRO A 285 -4.70 -14.17 7.26
CA PRO A 285 -4.19 -12.86 7.62
C PRO A 285 -2.98 -12.53 6.74
N GLY A 286 -3.05 -11.38 6.07
CA GLY A 286 -1.92 -10.81 5.36
C GLY A 286 -1.15 -9.81 6.21
N ASP A 287 -0.04 -9.32 5.68
CA ASP A 287 0.65 -8.16 6.21
C ASP A 287 -0.10 -6.86 5.81
N GLY A 288 0.08 -5.78 6.55
CA GLY A 288 -0.55 -4.49 6.24
C GLY A 288 -1.78 -4.16 7.09
N LEU A 289 -2.51 -3.11 6.66
CA LEU A 289 -3.68 -2.59 7.39
C LEU A 289 -4.97 -3.37 7.11
N ASN A 290 -5.01 -4.10 6.00
CA ASN A 290 -6.26 -4.63 5.46
C ASN A 290 -6.28 -6.15 5.47
N LEU A 291 -7.49 -6.68 5.57
CA LEU A 291 -7.78 -8.08 5.26
C LEU A 291 -8.47 -8.17 3.91
N TRP A 292 -8.03 -9.13 3.12
CA TRP A 292 -8.63 -9.52 1.84
C TRP A 292 -9.43 -10.80 2.04
N VAL A 293 -10.75 -10.66 2.04
CA VAL A 293 -11.67 -11.73 2.44
C VAL A 293 -12.34 -12.31 1.21
N PRO A 294 -12.05 -13.57 0.84
CA PRO A 294 -12.80 -14.27 -0.21
C PRO A 294 -14.21 -14.58 0.26
N LEU A 295 -15.16 -14.47 -0.66
CA LEU A 295 -16.58 -14.70 -0.39
C LEU A 295 -17.11 -15.88 -1.22
N PRO A 296 -18.01 -16.68 -0.68
CA PRO A 296 -18.73 -17.72 -1.43
C PRO A 296 -19.89 -17.18 -2.28
N ALA A 297 -20.18 -15.88 -2.15
CA ALA A 297 -21.30 -15.19 -2.80
C ALA A 297 -20.83 -13.87 -3.42
N PRO A 298 -21.56 -13.27 -4.36
CA PRO A 298 -21.21 -11.98 -4.95
C PRO A 298 -21.07 -10.88 -3.89
N ALA A 299 -19.96 -10.13 -3.94
CA ALA A 299 -19.62 -9.10 -2.95
C ALA A 299 -20.68 -8.01 -2.82
N ALA A 300 -21.35 -7.63 -3.91
CA ALA A 300 -22.40 -6.61 -3.91
C ALA A 300 -23.56 -6.98 -2.97
N GLY A 301 -24.05 -8.22 -3.01
CA GLY A 301 -25.12 -8.67 -2.12
C GLY A 301 -24.68 -8.72 -0.63
N VAL A 302 -23.45 -9.16 -0.39
CA VAL A 302 -22.86 -9.17 0.98
C VAL A 302 -22.69 -7.75 1.49
N ARG A 303 -22.16 -6.84 0.68
CA ARG A 303 -22.03 -5.42 1.03
C ARG A 303 -23.37 -4.79 1.39
N GLU A 304 -24.41 -5.01 0.58
CA GLU A 304 -25.76 -4.46 0.83
C GLU A 304 -26.34 -4.96 2.15
N GLU A 305 -26.18 -6.24 2.45
CA GLU A 305 -26.64 -6.81 3.72
C GLU A 305 -25.85 -6.25 4.90
N LEU A 306 -24.53 -6.11 4.79
CA LEU A 306 -23.70 -5.50 5.82
C LEU A 306 -24.04 -4.03 6.03
N MET A 307 -24.33 -3.29 4.97
CA MET A 307 -24.78 -1.89 5.06
C MET A 307 -26.10 -1.76 5.81
N ARG A 308 -27.08 -2.65 5.59
CA ARG A 308 -28.35 -2.69 6.35
C ARG A 308 -28.11 -2.95 7.84
N ARG A 309 -26.98 -3.56 8.22
CA ARG A 309 -26.54 -3.82 9.58
C ARG A 309 -25.64 -2.74 10.17
N GLY A 310 -25.38 -1.66 9.39
CA GLY A 310 -24.59 -0.51 9.83
C GLY A 310 -23.09 -0.59 9.51
N TRP A 311 -22.64 -1.57 8.71
CA TRP A 311 -21.24 -1.72 8.32
C TRP A 311 -20.98 -1.21 6.91
N LEU A 312 -20.06 -0.28 6.74
CA LEU A 312 -19.49 0.05 5.45
C LEU A 312 -18.23 -0.79 5.19
N VAL A 313 -18.26 -1.54 4.08
CA VAL A 313 -17.16 -2.38 3.63
C VAL A 313 -16.71 -1.95 2.24
N ARG A 314 -15.51 -2.35 1.83
CA ARG A 314 -14.99 -2.08 0.49
C ARG A 314 -15.06 -3.33 -0.36
N GLU A 315 -15.78 -3.27 -1.49
CA GLU A 315 -15.78 -4.34 -2.49
C GLU A 315 -14.41 -4.50 -3.14
N GLY A 316 -14.09 -5.73 -3.55
CA GLY A 316 -12.85 -6.08 -4.20
C GLY A 316 -12.77 -5.67 -5.66
N ASP A 317 -13.90 -5.59 -6.36
CA ASP A 317 -13.97 -5.35 -7.81
C ASP A 317 -13.15 -4.16 -8.29
N PRO A 318 -13.17 -2.97 -7.63
CA PRO A 318 -12.39 -1.84 -8.08
C PRO A 318 -10.86 -2.06 -8.09
N PHE A 319 -10.36 -3.04 -7.34
CA PHE A 319 -8.93 -3.35 -7.28
C PHE A 319 -8.45 -4.22 -8.45
N PHE A 320 -9.36 -4.81 -9.21
CA PHE A 320 -9.02 -5.63 -10.37
C PHE A 320 -8.93 -4.81 -11.65
N LEU A 321 -7.94 -5.16 -12.48
CA LEU A 321 -7.82 -4.67 -13.84
C LEU A 321 -8.76 -5.43 -14.77
N SER A 322 -8.90 -6.73 -14.51
CA SER A 322 -9.69 -7.68 -15.29
C SER A 322 -11.04 -7.95 -14.65
N PRO A 323 -12.15 -7.91 -15.42
CA PRO A 323 -13.49 -8.16 -14.89
C PRO A 323 -13.75 -9.63 -14.47
N ASP A 324 -12.86 -10.55 -14.84
CA ASP A 324 -13.03 -12.01 -14.64
C ASP A 324 -13.00 -12.43 -13.17
N HIS A 325 -12.52 -11.56 -12.27
CA HIS A 325 -12.46 -11.78 -10.82
C HIS A 325 -13.51 -11.01 -10.02
N ALA A 326 -14.41 -10.30 -10.74
CA ALA A 326 -15.41 -9.45 -10.13
C ALA A 326 -16.33 -10.20 -9.15
N GLY A 327 -16.60 -9.57 -8.02
CA GLY A 327 -17.66 -9.98 -7.09
C GLY A 327 -17.28 -11.01 -6.04
N ALA A 328 -16.01 -11.40 -5.90
CA ALA A 328 -15.61 -12.49 -5.01
C ALA A 328 -14.93 -12.06 -3.71
N PHE A 329 -14.68 -10.77 -3.47
CA PHE A 329 -13.83 -10.32 -2.36
C PHE A 329 -14.37 -9.07 -1.67
N LEU A 330 -14.07 -8.95 -0.37
CA LEU A 330 -14.12 -7.69 0.39
C LEU A 330 -12.74 -7.32 0.91
N ARG A 331 -12.42 -6.02 0.92
CA ARG A 331 -11.29 -5.48 1.65
C ARG A 331 -11.79 -4.81 2.93
N LEU A 332 -11.25 -5.23 4.07
CA LEU A 332 -11.63 -4.76 5.40
C LEU A 332 -10.45 -4.15 6.15
N THR A 333 -10.74 -3.13 6.94
CA THR A 333 -9.82 -2.47 7.87
C THR A 333 -10.43 -2.60 9.27
N VAL A 334 -9.85 -3.45 10.12
CA VAL A 334 -10.49 -3.91 11.38
C VAL A 334 -9.69 -3.62 12.65
N HIS A 335 -8.55 -2.96 12.50
CA HIS A 335 -7.59 -2.78 13.60
C HIS A 335 -8.09 -1.88 14.73
N ASP A 336 -9.07 -1.02 14.49
CA ASP A 336 -9.68 -0.08 15.45
C ASP A 336 -10.98 -0.63 16.10
N LEU A 337 -11.44 -1.81 15.70
CA LEU A 337 -12.59 -2.46 16.31
C LEU A 337 -12.21 -3.01 17.69
N ASP A 338 -13.06 -2.80 18.69
CA ASP A 338 -13.01 -3.57 19.93
C ASP A 338 -13.46 -5.03 19.69
N ASP A 339 -13.22 -5.90 20.67
CA ASP A 339 -13.49 -7.33 20.51
C ASP A 339 -14.98 -7.64 20.30
N SER A 340 -15.88 -6.85 20.91
CA SER A 340 -17.31 -7.01 20.73
C SER A 340 -17.77 -6.60 19.33
N SER A 341 -17.30 -5.49 18.82
CA SER A 341 -17.57 -5.02 17.46
C SER A 341 -16.96 -5.95 16.39
N ALA A 342 -15.76 -6.47 16.64
CA ALA A 342 -15.12 -7.43 15.75
C ALA A 342 -15.92 -8.75 15.70
N ALA A 343 -16.39 -9.26 16.83
CA ALA A 343 -17.25 -10.44 16.88
C ALA A 343 -18.58 -10.21 16.15
N ALA A 344 -19.22 -9.05 16.36
CA ALA A 344 -20.46 -8.69 15.71
C ALA A 344 -20.30 -8.59 14.18
N LEU A 345 -19.23 -7.93 13.69
CA LEU A 345 -18.94 -7.86 12.26
C LEU A 345 -18.73 -9.27 11.68
N ALA A 346 -17.96 -10.13 12.35
CA ALA A 346 -17.71 -11.49 11.89
C ALA A 346 -18.99 -12.34 11.80
N ASP A 347 -19.91 -12.20 12.78
CA ASP A 347 -21.22 -12.85 12.77
C ASP A 347 -22.09 -12.31 11.61
N ASP A 348 -22.16 -11.00 11.43
CA ASP A 348 -22.91 -10.36 10.36
C ASP A 348 -22.38 -10.73 8.97
N MET A 349 -21.06 -10.83 8.81
CA MET A 349 -20.45 -11.30 7.56
C MET A 349 -20.82 -12.75 7.25
N ALA A 350 -20.80 -13.64 8.24
CA ALA A 350 -21.20 -15.04 8.06
C ALA A 350 -22.67 -15.17 7.65
N VAL A 351 -23.54 -14.35 8.20
CA VAL A 351 -24.97 -14.31 7.79
C VAL A 351 -25.10 -13.74 6.38
N ALA A 352 -24.47 -12.61 6.08
CA ALA A 352 -24.53 -11.96 4.78
C ALA A 352 -23.97 -12.84 3.65
N ALA A 353 -22.94 -13.62 3.92
CA ALA A 353 -22.34 -14.57 2.98
C ALA A 353 -23.08 -15.92 2.90
N GLY A 354 -24.11 -16.13 3.73
CA GLY A 354 -24.92 -17.37 3.74
C GLY A 354 -24.22 -18.58 4.38
N THR A 355 -23.13 -18.40 5.11
CA THR A 355 -22.41 -19.47 5.82
C THR A 355 -23.04 -19.82 7.18
N ARG A 356 -23.83 -18.90 7.73
CA ARG A 356 -24.68 -19.12 8.93
C ARG A 356 -26.14 -18.74 8.64
N ARG A 357 -27.09 -19.50 9.21
CA ARG A 357 -28.50 -19.08 9.20
C ARG A 357 -28.67 -17.93 10.21
N SER A 358 -29.43 -16.89 9.82
CA SER A 358 -29.84 -15.83 10.73
C SER A 358 -30.60 -16.46 11.89
N SER A 359 -30.08 -16.41 13.12
CA SER A 359 -30.88 -16.66 14.31
C SER A 359 -31.77 -15.43 14.49
N VAL A 360 -33.03 -15.55 14.03
CA VAL A 360 -34.06 -14.56 14.33
C VAL A 360 -34.14 -14.46 15.86
N ARG A 361 -33.71 -13.34 16.42
CA ARG A 361 -34.06 -12.99 17.80
C ARG A 361 -35.58 -12.81 17.82
N SER A 362 -36.30 -13.87 18.18
CA SER A 362 -37.72 -13.79 18.52
C SER A 362 -37.83 -13.01 19.82
N GLY A 363 -37.90 -11.68 19.72
CA GLY A 363 -38.40 -10.85 20.80
C GLY A 363 -39.86 -11.23 21.01
N ARG A 364 -40.12 -12.03 22.07
CA ARG A 364 -41.46 -12.11 22.64
C ARG A 364 -41.84 -10.71 23.09
N ILE A 365 -42.79 -10.12 22.40
CA ILE A 365 -43.61 -9.07 22.97
C ILE A 365 -44.59 -9.82 23.90
N GLU A 366 -44.32 -9.81 25.16
CA GLU A 366 -45.34 -10.15 26.17
C GLU A 366 -46.29 -8.94 26.28
N ALA A 367 -47.56 -9.23 26.06
CA ALA A 367 -48.65 -8.30 26.17
C ALA A 367 -48.98 -7.92 27.63
#